data_32d11ebb16126976208ffa21f9ef34f0
#
_entry.id   32d11ebb16126976208ffa21f9ef34f0
#
_cell.length_a   1.000
_cell.length_b   1.000
_cell.length_c   1.000
_cell.angle_alpha   90.00
_cell.angle_beta   90.00
_cell.angle_gamma   90.00
#
_symmetry.space_group_name_H-M   'P 1'
#
loop_
_entity.id
_entity.type
_entity.pdbx_description
1 polymer ?
#
loop_
_entity_poly.entity_id
_entity_poly.type
_entity_poly.pdbx_seq_one_letter_code
_entity_poly.pdbx_strand_id
1 'polypeptide(L)'
;MALSTGSTLADYLVPAPISRNSALLRDAILVIGSSIFLAICAQISIRLPITPVPFTLQPLAVVLIGAALGSKRGALAVLLYLAEGAAGLPVFEGFAGGFIHLIGYTGGYLWAFPIAAFVTGLLCERGLDRSFQTSLLAMLPATLIIYALGVPWLAVVLHMSLDKAFMAGAVPFVIGDLIKLLVATALLPSAWSLVRLVRPDALKRS
;
A
#
# COMPACT_ATOMS: atom_id res chain seq x y z
N MET A 1 25.61 5.27 -11.28
CA MET A 1 26.02 4.45 -10.14
C MET A 1 24.78 3.69 -9.68
N ALA A 2 24.74 2.38 -9.84
CA ALA A 2 23.57 1.56 -9.52
C ALA A 2 23.44 1.46 -8.00
N LEU A 3 22.26 1.82 -7.47
CA LEU A 3 21.90 1.48 -6.09
C LEU A 3 21.77 -0.04 -6.02
N SER A 4 22.29 -0.66 -4.95
CA SER A 4 22.18 -2.10 -4.80
C SER A 4 20.72 -2.54 -4.92
N THR A 5 20.44 -3.46 -5.84
CA THR A 5 19.12 -4.07 -5.98
C THR A 5 18.81 -4.82 -4.68
N GLY A 6 17.67 -4.54 -4.06
CA GLY A 6 17.23 -5.19 -2.83
C GLY A 6 17.16 -4.31 -1.58
N SER A 7 17.70 -3.09 -1.60
CA SER A 7 17.55 -2.14 -0.50
C SER A 7 16.36 -1.19 -0.72
N THR A 8 15.58 -0.97 0.32
CA THR A 8 14.37 -0.15 0.32
C THR A 8 14.65 1.25 0.88
N LEU A 9 13.73 2.20 0.67
CA LEU A 9 13.82 3.53 1.28
C LEU A 9 14.01 3.45 2.80
N ALA A 10 13.31 2.53 3.47
CA ALA A 10 13.42 2.34 4.92
C ALA A 10 14.82 1.93 5.35
N ASP A 11 15.54 1.12 4.55
CA ASP A 11 16.89 0.68 4.88
C ASP A 11 17.92 1.82 4.80
N TYR A 12 17.64 2.87 4.04
CA TYR A 12 18.48 4.06 3.95
C TYR A 12 18.11 5.15 4.95
N LEU A 13 16.84 5.30 5.30
CA LEU A 13 16.37 6.36 6.20
C LEU A 13 16.55 5.99 7.67
N VAL A 14 16.41 4.71 8.02
CA VAL A 14 16.54 4.22 9.40
C VAL A 14 17.93 3.64 9.60
N PRO A 15 18.58 3.93 10.77
CA PRO A 15 19.93 3.43 11.06
C PRO A 15 20.04 1.91 10.93
N ALA A 16 21.18 1.44 10.42
CA ALA A 16 21.48 0.02 10.34
C ALA A 16 21.47 -0.61 11.73
N PRO A 17 20.86 -1.77 11.93
CA PRO A 17 20.82 -2.43 13.22
C PRO A 17 22.21 -2.97 13.58
N ILE A 18 22.59 -2.81 14.85
CA ILE A 18 23.88 -3.26 15.39
C ILE A 18 23.79 -4.74 15.82
N SER A 19 22.60 -5.22 16.15
CA SER A 19 22.35 -6.58 16.63
C SER A 19 21.05 -7.15 16.03
N ARG A 20 20.85 -8.47 16.17
CA ARG A 20 19.61 -9.13 15.76
C ARG A 20 18.38 -8.56 16.47
N ASN A 21 18.50 -8.25 17.74
CA ASN A 21 17.39 -7.68 18.52
C ASN A 21 17.06 -6.27 18.07
N SER A 22 18.05 -5.43 17.77
CA SER A 22 17.81 -4.09 17.22
C SER A 22 17.21 -4.15 15.81
N ALA A 23 17.52 -5.17 15.01
CA ALA A 23 16.90 -5.39 13.70
C ALA A 23 15.40 -5.72 13.83
N LEU A 24 15.05 -6.64 14.73
CA LEU A 24 13.66 -7.01 15.01
C LEU A 24 12.85 -5.82 15.54
N LEU A 25 13.42 -5.05 16.47
CA LEU A 25 12.77 -3.85 17.00
C LEU A 25 12.55 -2.81 15.91
N ARG A 26 13.53 -2.56 15.06
CA ARG A 26 13.41 -1.65 13.92
C ARG A 26 12.28 -2.08 12.98
N ASP A 27 12.26 -3.36 12.59
CA ASP A 27 11.26 -3.88 11.68
C ASP A 27 9.86 -3.85 12.31
N ALA A 28 9.73 -4.14 13.61
CA ALA A 28 8.47 -4.00 14.34
C ALA A 28 7.97 -2.54 14.36
N ILE A 29 8.84 -1.57 14.64
CA ILE A 29 8.48 -0.15 14.61
C ILE A 29 8.02 0.29 13.21
N LEU A 30 8.71 -0.14 12.16
CA LEU A 30 8.34 0.17 10.77
C LEU A 30 7.00 -0.45 10.40
N VAL A 31 6.76 -1.70 10.76
CA VAL A 31 5.51 -2.42 10.48
C VAL A 31 4.33 -1.78 11.23
N ILE A 32 4.47 -1.52 12.54
CA ILE A 32 3.41 -0.90 13.35
C ILE A 32 3.15 0.54 12.90
N GLY A 33 4.20 1.32 12.68
CA GLY A 33 4.06 2.70 12.19
C GLY A 33 3.35 2.78 10.82
N SER A 34 3.61 1.80 9.95
CA SER A 34 2.95 1.72 8.64
C SER A 34 1.50 1.23 8.73
N SER A 35 1.17 0.34 9.65
CA SER A 35 -0.20 -0.06 9.96
C SER A 35 -1.01 1.16 10.44
N ILE A 36 -0.48 1.94 11.37
CA ILE A 36 -1.09 3.19 11.85
C ILE A 36 -1.25 4.20 10.70
N PHE A 37 -0.24 4.36 9.85
CA PHE A 37 -0.33 5.24 8.69
C PHE A 37 -1.47 4.82 7.74
N LEU A 38 -1.61 3.51 7.49
CA LEU A 38 -2.72 2.99 6.68
C LEU A 38 -4.08 3.23 7.34
N ALA A 39 -4.17 3.07 8.67
CA ALA A 39 -5.37 3.37 9.43
C ALA A 39 -5.76 4.85 9.33
N ILE A 40 -4.81 5.77 9.40
CA ILE A 40 -5.06 7.21 9.20
C ILE A 40 -5.56 7.47 7.77
N CYS A 41 -4.91 6.89 6.76
CA CYS A 41 -5.33 7.03 5.36
C CYS A 41 -6.73 6.45 5.09
N ALA A 42 -7.16 5.45 5.87
CA ALA A 42 -8.50 4.90 5.78
C ALA A 42 -9.58 5.89 6.23
N GLN A 43 -9.27 6.81 7.14
CA GLN A 43 -10.23 7.84 7.59
C GLN A 43 -10.39 8.98 6.58
N ILE A 44 -9.45 9.13 5.65
CA ILE A 44 -9.58 10.11 4.57
C ILE A 44 -10.39 9.46 3.46
N SER A 45 -11.69 9.61 3.54
CA SER A 45 -12.66 8.94 2.67
C SER A 45 -13.76 9.87 2.20
N ILE A 46 -14.28 9.57 1.00
CA ILE A 46 -15.45 10.22 0.40
C ILE A 46 -16.44 9.11 0.03
N ARG A 47 -17.67 9.21 0.53
CA ARG A 47 -18.75 8.31 0.16
C ARG A 47 -19.52 8.90 -1.03
N LEU A 48 -19.45 8.21 -2.16
CA LEU A 48 -20.16 8.62 -3.37
C LEU A 48 -21.55 7.96 -3.39
N PRO A 49 -22.61 8.67 -3.75
CA PRO A 49 -23.99 8.10 -3.75
C PRO A 49 -24.20 7.03 -4.82
N ILE A 50 -23.30 6.92 -5.80
CA ILE A 50 -23.37 6.01 -6.94
C ILE A 50 -22.70 4.65 -6.69
N THR A 51 -22.05 4.46 -5.55
CA THR A 51 -21.32 3.23 -5.22
C THR A 51 -21.39 2.93 -3.71
N PRO A 52 -21.52 1.64 -3.33
CA PRO A 52 -21.42 1.25 -1.93
C PRO A 52 -19.98 1.31 -1.39
N VAL A 53 -18.97 1.26 -2.27
CA VAL A 53 -17.56 1.23 -1.89
C VAL A 53 -17.07 2.66 -1.61
N PRO A 54 -16.46 2.93 -0.44
CA PRO A 54 -15.94 4.27 -0.15
C PRO A 54 -14.66 4.56 -0.95
N PHE A 55 -14.54 5.79 -1.41
CA PHE A 55 -13.30 6.29 -2.03
C PHE A 55 -12.35 6.77 -0.94
N THR A 56 -11.23 6.06 -0.73
CA THR A 56 -10.29 6.34 0.36
C THR A 56 -8.87 6.60 -0.14
N LEU A 57 -7.98 7.06 0.74
CA LEU A 57 -6.54 7.14 0.46
C LEU A 57 -5.80 5.80 0.69
N GLN A 58 -6.50 4.73 1.11
CA GLN A 58 -5.87 3.43 1.40
C GLN A 58 -5.07 2.86 0.23
N PRO A 59 -5.56 2.83 -1.05
CA PRO A 59 -4.77 2.31 -2.16
C PRO A 59 -3.43 3.04 -2.34
N LEU A 60 -3.40 4.36 -2.15
CA LEU A 60 -2.18 5.15 -2.17
C LEU A 60 -1.22 4.72 -1.04
N ALA A 61 -1.74 4.62 0.19
CA ALA A 61 -0.94 4.19 1.34
C ALA A 61 -0.35 2.80 1.16
N VAL A 62 -1.13 1.85 0.63
CA VAL A 62 -0.71 0.47 0.37
C VAL A 62 0.50 0.41 -0.57
N VAL A 63 0.45 1.13 -1.70
CA VAL A 63 1.58 1.14 -2.64
C VAL A 63 2.80 1.86 -2.07
N LEU A 64 2.61 2.94 -1.32
CA LEU A 64 3.72 3.66 -0.66
C LEU A 64 4.37 2.80 0.44
N ILE A 65 3.60 2.08 1.24
CA ILE A 65 4.10 1.15 2.26
C ILE A 65 4.91 0.03 1.60
N GLY A 66 4.37 -0.60 0.55
CA GLY A 66 5.08 -1.62 -0.22
C GLY A 66 6.41 -1.10 -0.76
N ALA A 67 6.40 0.06 -1.42
CA ALA A 67 7.59 0.66 -2.01
C ALA A 67 8.64 1.07 -0.95
N ALA A 68 8.20 1.66 0.17
CA ALA A 68 9.12 2.17 1.20
C ALA A 68 9.73 1.05 2.06
N LEU A 69 8.96 0.02 2.41
CA LEU A 69 9.39 -1.06 3.31
C LEU A 69 9.89 -2.31 2.58
N GLY A 70 9.55 -2.46 1.31
CA GLY A 70 9.78 -3.67 0.53
C GLY A 70 8.66 -4.70 0.68
N SER A 71 8.80 -5.81 -0.03
CA SER A 71 7.75 -6.81 -0.19
C SER A 71 7.28 -7.43 1.12
N LYS A 72 8.19 -7.95 1.92
CA LYS A 72 7.86 -8.70 3.14
C LYS A 72 7.33 -7.79 4.25
N ARG A 73 8.05 -6.71 4.57
CA ARG A 73 7.66 -5.77 5.64
C ARG A 73 6.40 -4.99 5.26
N GLY A 74 6.27 -4.60 3.98
CA GLY A 74 5.09 -3.92 3.46
C GLY A 74 3.84 -4.79 3.56
N ALA A 75 3.90 -6.03 3.09
CA ALA A 75 2.79 -6.96 3.21
C ALA A 75 2.44 -7.26 4.68
N LEU A 76 3.45 -7.42 5.55
CA LEU A 76 3.23 -7.67 6.98
C LEU A 76 2.57 -6.47 7.68
N ALA A 77 2.94 -5.23 7.33
CA ALA A 77 2.29 -4.03 7.86
C ALA A 77 0.81 -3.95 7.49
N VAL A 78 0.48 -4.30 6.25
CA VAL A 78 -0.91 -4.32 5.78
C VAL A 78 -1.69 -5.49 6.41
N LEU A 79 -1.07 -6.66 6.58
CA LEU A 79 -1.68 -7.79 7.30
C LEU A 79 -1.94 -7.44 8.77
N LEU A 80 -1.01 -6.74 9.43
CA LEU A 80 -1.21 -6.24 10.79
C LEU A 80 -2.42 -5.30 10.85
N TYR A 81 -2.53 -4.34 9.93
CA TYR A 81 -3.70 -3.45 9.83
C TYR A 81 -5.02 -4.24 9.71
N LEU A 82 -5.06 -5.29 8.87
CA LEU A 82 -6.25 -6.14 8.75
C LEU A 82 -6.54 -6.90 10.04
N ALA A 83 -5.52 -7.40 10.72
CA ALA A 83 -5.66 -8.10 12.00
C ALA A 83 -6.16 -7.16 13.12
N GLU A 84 -5.62 -5.94 13.19
CA GLU A 84 -6.08 -4.88 14.09
C GLU A 84 -7.57 -4.58 13.88
N GLY A 85 -7.98 -4.36 12.63
CA GLY A 85 -9.36 -4.13 12.28
C GLY A 85 -10.26 -5.34 12.58
N ALA A 86 -9.83 -6.56 12.24
CA ALA A 86 -10.56 -7.79 12.54
C ALA A 86 -10.77 -8.00 14.05
N ALA A 87 -9.79 -7.61 14.87
CA ALA A 87 -9.86 -7.64 16.33
C ALA A 87 -10.81 -6.58 16.92
N GLY A 88 -11.38 -5.71 16.10
CA GLY A 88 -12.36 -4.69 16.52
C GLY A 88 -11.77 -3.31 16.75
N LEU A 89 -10.48 -3.07 16.46
CA LEU A 89 -9.93 -1.73 16.53
C LEU A 89 -10.52 -0.84 15.43
N PRO A 90 -10.77 0.46 15.70
CA PRO A 90 -11.45 1.38 14.79
C PRO A 90 -10.50 1.90 13.69
N VAL A 91 -9.89 0.98 12.94
CA VAL A 91 -8.86 1.30 11.93
C VAL A 91 -9.39 1.31 10.50
N PHE A 92 -10.55 0.69 10.24
CA PHE A 92 -11.18 0.72 8.91
C PHE A 92 -11.89 2.06 8.65
N GLU A 93 -12.31 2.27 7.40
CA GLU A 93 -12.99 3.51 6.99
C GLU A 93 -14.16 3.85 7.91
N GLY A 94 -14.27 5.13 8.29
CA GLY A 94 -15.30 5.63 9.20
C GLY A 94 -15.15 5.16 10.64
N PHE A 95 -13.90 4.90 11.08
CA PHE A 95 -13.56 4.37 12.41
C PHE A 95 -14.23 3.02 12.69
N ALA A 96 -14.48 2.25 11.65
CA ALA A 96 -15.07 0.93 11.75
C ALA A 96 -14.03 -0.12 12.17
N GLY A 97 -14.51 -1.21 12.77
CA GLY A 97 -13.74 -2.38 13.16
C GLY A 97 -14.61 -3.63 13.21
N GLY A 98 -13.96 -4.78 13.37
CA GLY A 98 -14.60 -6.08 13.44
C GLY A 98 -14.43 -6.89 12.15
N PHE A 99 -14.38 -8.22 12.32
CA PHE A 99 -14.20 -9.19 11.24
C PHE A 99 -15.26 -9.08 10.13
N ILE A 100 -16.43 -8.56 10.46
CA ILE A 100 -17.53 -8.36 9.50
C ILE A 100 -17.13 -7.50 8.29
N HIS A 101 -16.19 -6.57 8.45
CA HIS A 101 -15.70 -5.73 7.34
C HIS A 101 -14.85 -6.52 6.35
N LEU A 102 -14.15 -7.58 6.80
CA LEU A 102 -13.34 -8.44 5.96
C LEU A 102 -14.19 -9.41 5.11
N ILE A 103 -15.42 -9.70 5.53
CA ILE A 103 -16.37 -10.53 4.78
C ILE A 103 -17.48 -9.71 4.12
N GLY A 104 -17.56 -8.42 4.42
CA GLY A 104 -18.49 -7.48 3.80
C GLY A 104 -18.14 -7.13 2.35
N TYR A 105 -18.90 -6.22 1.76
CA TYR A 105 -18.78 -5.85 0.34
C TYR A 105 -17.40 -5.23 -0.03
N THR A 106 -16.69 -4.64 0.92
CA THR A 106 -15.33 -4.11 0.72
C THR A 106 -14.23 -5.14 0.98
N GLY A 107 -14.57 -6.33 1.48
CA GLY A 107 -13.61 -7.34 1.92
C GLY A 107 -12.61 -7.75 0.85
N GLY A 108 -13.04 -7.92 -0.39
CA GLY A 108 -12.17 -8.27 -1.50
C GLY A 108 -11.07 -7.25 -1.78
N TYR A 109 -11.37 -5.96 -1.62
CA TYR A 109 -10.37 -4.89 -1.71
C TYR A 109 -9.38 -4.94 -0.55
N LEU A 110 -9.88 -5.15 0.67
CA LEU A 110 -9.05 -5.28 1.86
C LEU A 110 -8.08 -6.47 1.76
N TRP A 111 -8.56 -7.63 1.32
CA TRP A 111 -7.71 -8.82 1.11
C TRP A 111 -6.72 -8.64 -0.04
N ALA A 112 -7.00 -7.79 -1.02
CA ALA A 112 -6.07 -7.46 -2.10
C ALA A 112 -4.89 -6.61 -1.60
N PHE A 113 -5.06 -5.79 -0.57
CA PHE A 113 -4.05 -4.85 -0.09
C PHE A 113 -2.70 -5.48 0.31
N PRO A 114 -2.64 -6.59 1.08
CA PRO A 114 -1.36 -7.24 1.38
C PRO A 114 -0.63 -7.73 0.12
N ILE A 115 -1.38 -8.26 -0.85
CA ILE A 115 -0.83 -8.74 -2.12
C ILE A 115 -0.31 -7.56 -2.94
N ALA A 116 -1.07 -6.46 -3.02
CA ALA A 116 -0.69 -5.25 -3.71
C ALA A 116 0.59 -4.63 -3.11
N ALA A 117 0.67 -4.53 -1.77
CA ALA A 117 1.87 -4.07 -1.07
C ALA A 117 3.08 -4.97 -1.33
N PHE A 118 2.88 -6.30 -1.31
CA PHE A 118 3.94 -7.26 -1.61
C PHE A 118 4.49 -7.08 -3.02
N VAL A 119 3.62 -7.03 -4.02
CA VAL A 119 4.02 -6.90 -5.43
C VAL A 119 4.70 -5.57 -5.69
N THR A 120 4.16 -4.47 -5.18
CA THR A 120 4.82 -3.16 -5.29
C THR A 120 6.19 -3.18 -4.65
N GLY A 121 6.29 -3.70 -3.42
CA GLY A 121 7.56 -3.81 -2.71
C GLY A 121 8.60 -4.64 -3.47
N LEU A 122 8.18 -5.78 -4.04
CA LEU A 122 9.05 -6.66 -4.82
C LEU A 122 9.60 -5.96 -6.07
N LEU A 123 8.80 -5.15 -6.74
CA LEU A 123 9.21 -4.38 -7.92
C LEU A 123 10.14 -3.23 -7.53
N CYS A 124 9.87 -2.56 -6.41
CA CYS A 124 10.72 -1.49 -5.88
C CYS A 124 12.06 -2.03 -5.35
N GLU A 125 12.11 -3.21 -4.74
CA GLU A 125 13.35 -3.91 -4.38
C GLU A 125 14.24 -4.18 -5.60
N ARG A 126 13.66 -4.29 -6.79
CA ARG A 126 14.38 -4.40 -8.07
C ARG A 126 14.78 -3.06 -8.68
N GLY A 127 14.54 -1.96 -7.97
CA GLY A 127 14.95 -0.61 -8.37
C GLY A 127 13.95 0.14 -9.27
N LEU A 128 12.70 -0.35 -9.41
CA LEU A 128 11.70 0.31 -10.24
C LEU A 128 11.14 1.60 -9.61
N ASP A 129 11.50 1.94 -8.39
CA ASP A 129 11.09 3.15 -7.68
C ASP A 129 12.04 4.36 -7.87
N ARG A 130 13.00 4.24 -8.79
CA ARG A 130 14.09 5.23 -8.96
C ARG A 130 13.78 6.33 -9.96
N SER A 131 12.86 6.14 -10.88
CA SER A 131 12.42 7.12 -11.86
C SER A 131 10.89 7.17 -11.93
N PHE A 132 10.34 8.26 -12.44
CA PHE A 132 8.89 8.42 -12.58
C PHE A 132 8.27 7.28 -13.41
N GLN A 133 8.86 6.96 -14.56
CA GLN A 133 8.33 5.95 -15.49
C GLN A 133 8.36 4.54 -14.87
N THR A 134 9.47 4.16 -14.25
CA THR A 134 9.60 2.84 -13.62
C THR A 134 8.75 2.71 -12.37
N SER A 135 8.58 3.79 -11.59
CA SER A 135 7.67 3.81 -10.44
C SER A 135 6.22 3.57 -10.87
N LEU A 136 5.80 4.16 -11.97
CA LEU A 136 4.47 3.91 -12.54
C LEU A 136 4.28 2.42 -12.87
N LEU A 137 5.27 1.80 -13.53
CA LEU A 137 5.24 0.36 -13.85
C LEU A 137 5.25 -0.53 -12.60
N ALA A 138 5.88 -0.09 -11.51
CA ALA A 138 5.89 -0.83 -10.25
C ALA A 138 4.54 -0.79 -9.52
N MET A 139 3.76 0.27 -9.69
CA MET A 139 2.52 0.50 -8.95
C MET A 139 1.26 0.06 -9.72
N LEU A 140 1.28 0.08 -11.05
CA LEU A 140 0.15 -0.36 -11.87
C LEU A 140 -0.35 -1.77 -11.52
N PRO A 141 0.51 -2.80 -11.35
CA PRO A 141 0.06 -4.13 -10.96
C PRO A 141 -0.71 -4.16 -9.63
N ALA A 142 -0.34 -3.33 -8.67
CA ALA A 142 -1.05 -3.24 -7.39
C ALA A 142 -2.50 -2.76 -7.57
N THR A 143 -2.71 -1.73 -8.37
CA THR A 143 -4.06 -1.22 -8.68
C THR A 143 -4.88 -2.28 -9.39
N LEU A 144 -4.30 -2.99 -10.35
CA LEU A 144 -4.97 -4.08 -11.05
C LEU A 144 -5.34 -5.23 -10.10
N ILE A 145 -4.47 -5.61 -9.17
CA ILE A 145 -4.73 -6.64 -8.15
C ILE A 145 -5.90 -6.23 -7.25
N ILE A 146 -5.92 -4.97 -6.82
CA ILE A 146 -7.00 -4.45 -5.97
C ILE A 146 -8.36 -4.58 -6.67
N TYR A 147 -8.46 -4.21 -7.94
CA TYR A 147 -9.71 -4.36 -8.69
C TYR A 147 -10.02 -5.81 -9.06
N ALA A 148 -9.01 -6.61 -9.42
CA ALA A 148 -9.19 -8.00 -9.81
C ALA A 148 -9.75 -8.88 -8.67
N LEU A 149 -9.46 -8.52 -7.41
CA LEU A 149 -10.02 -9.20 -6.24
C LEU A 149 -11.26 -8.48 -5.70
N GLY A 150 -11.26 -7.16 -5.69
CA GLY A 150 -12.33 -6.35 -5.11
C GLY A 150 -13.64 -6.45 -5.91
N VAL A 151 -13.58 -6.34 -7.23
CA VAL A 151 -14.78 -6.32 -8.08
C VAL A 151 -15.53 -7.67 -8.10
N PRO A 152 -14.87 -8.83 -8.30
CA PRO A 152 -15.57 -10.11 -8.21
C PRO A 152 -16.13 -10.39 -6.81
N TRP A 153 -15.39 -10.00 -5.77
CA TRP A 153 -15.87 -10.12 -4.39
C TRP A 153 -17.15 -9.30 -4.17
N LEU A 154 -17.15 -8.05 -4.63
CA LEU A 154 -18.33 -7.16 -4.57
C LEU A 154 -19.53 -7.79 -5.27
N ALA A 155 -19.32 -8.39 -6.46
CA ALA A 155 -20.35 -9.06 -7.23
C ALA A 155 -20.98 -10.22 -6.44
N VAL A 156 -20.16 -11.04 -5.80
CA VAL A 156 -20.61 -12.19 -4.99
C VAL A 156 -21.37 -11.72 -3.75
N VAL A 157 -20.82 -10.79 -2.99
CA VAL A 157 -21.41 -10.36 -1.70
C VAL A 157 -22.73 -9.61 -1.89
N LEU A 158 -22.84 -8.79 -2.94
CA LEU A 158 -24.06 -8.03 -3.22
C LEU A 158 -25.02 -8.73 -4.21
N HIS A 159 -24.72 -9.99 -4.60
CA HIS A 159 -25.53 -10.78 -5.52
C HIS A 159 -25.85 -10.03 -6.84
N MET A 160 -24.85 -9.32 -7.40
CA MET A 160 -24.99 -8.58 -8.65
C MET A 160 -24.14 -9.19 -9.76
N SER A 161 -24.47 -8.88 -11.01
CA SER A 161 -23.66 -9.29 -12.15
C SER A 161 -22.30 -8.59 -12.15
N LEU A 162 -21.29 -9.23 -12.77
CA LEU A 162 -19.92 -8.74 -12.78
C LEU A 162 -19.80 -7.37 -13.45
N ASP A 163 -20.57 -7.10 -14.50
CA ASP A 163 -20.63 -5.79 -15.17
C ASP A 163 -21.14 -4.69 -14.23
N LYS A 164 -22.20 -4.95 -13.45
CA LYS A 164 -22.71 -4.00 -12.44
C LYS A 164 -21.70 -3.78 -11.32
N ALA A 165 -21.05 -4.84 -10.87
CA ALA A 165 -19.99 -4.73 -9.85
C ALA A 165 -18.79 -3.93 -10.38
N PHE A 166 -18.41 -4.09 -11.64
CA PHE A 166 -17.36 -3.31 -12.28
C PHE A 166 -17.75 -1.82 -12.38
N MET A 167 -18.97 -1.53 -12.80
CA MET A 167 -19.48 -0.16 -12.88
C MET A 167 -19.58 0.52 -11.51
N ALA A 168 -19.86 -0.24 -10.44
CA ALA A 168 -19.96 0.31 -9.09
C ALA A 168 -18.62 0.28 -8.34
N GLY A 169 -17.79 -0.74 -8.52
CA GLY A 169 -16.60 -1.02 -7.73
C GLY A 169 -15.26 -0.62 -8.36
N ALA A 170 -15.24 -0.24 -9.65
CA ALA A 170 -14.03 0.20 -10.34
C ALA A 170 -14.21 1.56 -11.03
N VAL A 171 -15.19 1.69 -11.92
CA VAL A 171 -15.35 2.87 -12.78
C VAL A 171 -15.34 4.21 -12.04
N PRO A 172 -16.04 4.40 -10.90
CA PRO A 172 -16.06 5.67 -10.19
C PRO A 172 -14.68 6.06 -9.61
N PHE A 173 -13.80 5.08 -9.44
CA PHE A 173 -12.50 5.25 -8.77
C PHE A 173 -11.34 5.47 -9.74
N VAL A 174 -11.46 5.07 -11.01
CA VAL A 174 -10.37 5.10 -12.01
C VAL A 174 -9.64 6.44 -12.06
N ILE A 175 -10.37 7.54 -12.15
CA ILE A 175 -9.76 8.89 -12.25
C ILE A 175 -9.00 9.22 -10.96
N GLY A 176 -9.63 9.01 -9.80
CA GLY A 176 -9.00 9.29 -8.52
C GLY A 176 -7.82 8.38 -8.22
N ASP A 177 -7.89 7.11 -8.60
CA ASP A 177 -6.78 6.17 -8.42
C ASP A 177 -5.65 6.45 -9.39
N LEU A 178 -5.93 6.94 -10.60
CA LEU A 178 -4.90 7.45 -11.50
C LEU A 178 -4.16 8.65 -10.87
N ILE A 179 -4.88 9.59 -10.27
CA ILE A 179 -4.27 10.73 -9.56
C ILE A 179 -3.41 10.23 -8.39
N LYS A 180 -3.90 9.30 -7.56
CA LYS A 180 -3.13 8.70 -6.45
C LYS A 180 -1.87 8.01 -6.96
N LEU A 181 -2.00 7.27 -8.07
CA LEU A 181 -0.89 6.60 -8.72
C LEU A 181 0.17 7.60 -9.19
N LEU A 182 -0.23 8.70 -9.83
CA LEU A 182 0.68 9.77 -10.26
C LEU A 182 1.37 10.45 -9.06
N VAL A 183 0.63 10.71 -7.99
CA VAL A 183 1.19 11.25 -6.73
C VAL A 183 2.24 10.31 -6.16
N ALA A 184 1.92 9.02 -6.00
CA ALA A 184 2.86 8.03 -5.50
C ALA A 184 4.11 7.93 -6.39
N THR A 185 3.91 7.93 -7.71
CA THR A 185 4.98 7.87 -8.72
C THR A 185 5.91 9.08 -8.65
N ALA A 186 5.40 10.26 -8.31
CA ALA A 186 6.21 11.47 -8.11
C ALA A 186 6.94 11.47 -6.76
N LEU A 187 6.30 10.95 -5.71
CA LEU A 187 6.87 10.93 -4.35
C LEU A 187 8.11 10.03 -4.24
N LEU A 188 8.12 8.87 -4.87
CA LEU A 188 9.22 7.89 -4.69
C LEU A 188 10.56 8.38 -5.24
N PRO A 189 10.70 8.84 -6.49
CA PRO A 189 11.96 9.39 -6.98
C PRO A 189 12.40 10.63 -6.18
N SER A 190 11.43 11.44 -5.70
CA SER A 190 11.71 12.60 -4.84
C SER A 190 12.29 12.18 -3.50
N ALA A 191 11.73 11.13 -2.88
CA ALA A 191 12.27 10.55 -1.64
C ALA A 191 13.69 10.00 -1.86
N TRP A 192 13.95 9.33 -2.99
CA TRP A 192 15.30 8.88 -3.34
C TRP A 192 16.27 10.03 -3.59
N SER A 193 15.82 11.12 -4.17
CA SER A 193 16.64 12.33 -4.34
C SER A 193 17.02 12.92 -2.98
N LEU A 194 16.09 12.95 -2.03
CA LEU A 194 16.36 13.38 -0.65
C LEU A 194 17.36 12.46 0.06
N VAL A 195 17.22 11.13 -0.09
CA VAL A 195 18.18 10.15 0.47
C VAL A 195 19.58 10.42 -0.07
N ARG A 196 19.74 10.74 -1.37
CA ARG A 196 21.04 11.08 -1.98
C ARG A 196 21.65 12.33 -1.36
N LEU A 197 20.85 13.33 -1.05
CA LEU A 197 21.31 14.58 -0.44
C LEU A 197 21.73 14.39 1.01
N VAL A 198 20.96 13.63 1.80
CA VAL A 198 21.17 13.47 3.25
C VAL A 198 22.23 12.42 3.57
N ARG A 199 22.40 11.39 2.72
CA ARG A 199 23.36 10.29 2.91
C ARG A 199 24.18 9.99 1.65
N PRO A 200 25.04 10.91 1.19
CA PRO A 200 25.85 10.71 -0.01
C PRO A 200 26.81 9.51 0.14
N ASP A 201 27.24 9.19 1.37
CA ASP A 201 28.20 8.09 1.64
C ASP A 201 27.55 6.69 1.60
N ALA A 202 26.25 6.59 1.81
CA ALA A 202 25.52 5.32 1.71
C ALA A 202 25.49 4.77 0.26
N LEU A 203 25.66 5.65 -0.71
CA LEU A 203 25.66 5.33 -2.14
C LEU A 203 27.05 4.99 -2.68
N LYS A 204 28.14 5.25 -1.92
CA LYS A 204 29.52 4.91 -2.32
C LYS A 204 29.89 3.47 -1.98
N ARG A 205 29.06 2.76 -1.20
CA ARG A 205 29.33 1.39 -0.71
C ARG A 205 28.60 0.29 -1.49
N SER A 206 27.91 0.63 -2.57
CA SER A 206 27.18 -0.33 -3.41
C SER A 206 27.86 -0.55 -4.77
#